data_16b9f3116693a1d2224185ae6b702978
#
_entry.id   16b9f3116693a1d2224185ae6b702978
#
_cell.length_a   1.000
_cell.length_b   1.000
_cell.length_c   1.000
_cell.angle_alpha   90.00
_cell.angle_beta   90.00
_cell.angle_gamma   90.00
#
_symmetry.space_group_name_H-M   'P 1'
#
loop_
_entity.id
_entity.type
_entity.pdbx_description
1 polymer ?
#
loop_
_entity_poly.entity_id
_entity_poly.type
_entity_poly.pdbx_seq_one_letter_code
_entity_poly.pdbx_strand_id
1 'polypeptide(L)'
;MRYAPGMTNPVSFARGVAHPEAFHGSGKTTKFFEGWYNKLVSADTAQRWAVIPGIFRGLDGHTHEAFVQVLDGATGRSWYHRFDIDDFEASQSEYRVRVGDNHFSHEGVTLALPQLQGTLTYTTPLVPWPVTWREPGIMGWYGLVPFMECFHGIVSFGHELTGSLQVEGSATDFSDGRGYIEKDWGQAFPESYVWLHSNHIEDHPEASLIGSVAIIPWIGRPFRGFIAGLHHSGRLHRWTTYNKTTELKLHIDSSHVRWELEGPDGILRLEAERVGGGALHAPLREAMHQRVEETLNATIAITHISPQGTTVMDSLGRVGAMEVYGDTTRLLAL
;
A
#
# COMPACT_ATOMS: atom_id res chain seq x y z
N MET A 1 5.74 -28.14 -23.46
CA MET A 1 4.53 -27.37 -23.82
C MET A 1 4.92 -25.91 -23.86
N ARG A 2 4.85 -25.23 -25.03
CA ARG A 2 5.09 -23.78 -25.12
C ARG A 2 3.75 -23.11 -24.88
N TYR A 3 3.63 -22.33 -23.82
CA TYR A 3 2.45 -21.51 -23.54
C TYR A 3 2.34 -20.39 -24.60
N ALA A 4 1.12 -20.02 -24.95
CA ALA A 4 0.87 -18.90 -25.84
C ALA A 4 1.40 -17.60 -25.22
N PRO A 5 1.88 -16.62 -26.02
CA PRO A 5 2.33 -15.34 -25.51
C PRO A 5 1.18 -14.65 -24.73
N GLY A 6 1.42 -14.31 -23.46
CA GLY A 6 0.44 -13.65 -22.58
C GLY A 6 -0.17 -14.55 -21.48
N MET A 7 0.02 -15.87 -21.50
CA MET A 7 -0.39 -16.73 -20.38
C MET A 7 0.75 -16.87 -19.36
N THR A 8 0.55 -16.30 -18.19
CA THR A 8 1.46 -16.51 -17.06
C THR A 8 1.43 -17.99 -16.66
N ASN A 9 2.59 -18.61 -16.52
CA ASN A 9 2.68 -19.98 -15.99
C ASN A 9 2.02 -20.03 -14.58
N PRO A 10 1.07 -20.95 -14.30
CA PRO A 10 0.41 -21.03 -13.00
C PRO A 10 1.40 -21.11 -11.82
N VAL A 11 2.54 -21.77 -12.01
CA VAL A 11 3.58 -21.87 -10.97
C VAL A 11 4.26 -20.51 -10.74
N SER A 12 4.56 -19.74 -11.80
CA SER A 12 5.14 -18.40 -11.66
C SER A 12 4.13 -17.40 -11.09
N PHE A 13 2.84 -17.55 -11.42
CA PHE A 13 1.77 -16.76 -10.84
C PHE A 13 1.63 -17.01 -9.33
N ALA A 14 1.51 -18.27 -8.91
CA ALA A 14 1.40 -18.63 -7.50
C ALA A 14 2.65 -18.22 -6.70
N ARG A 15 3.85 -18.35 -7.31
CA ARG A 15 5.09 -17.86 -6.72
C ARG A 15 5.06 -16.34 -6.56
N GLY A 16 4.57 -15.58 -7.54
CA GLY A 16 4.44 -14.13 -7.46
C GLY A 16 3.55 -13.71 -6.29
N VAL A 17 2.39 -14.35 -6.12
CA VAL A 17 1.48 -14.07 -4.98
C VAL A 17 2.15 -14.31 -3.62
N ALA A 18 3.04 -15.30 -3.54
CA ALA A 18 3.81 -15.61 -2.32
C ALA A 18 5.03 -14.68 -2.10
N HIS A 19 5.39 -13.87 -3.10
CA HIS A 19 6.51 -12.93 -3.08
C HIS A 19 6.05 -11.54 -3.51
N PRO A 20 5.20 -10.87 -2.72
CA PRO A 20 4.66 -9.57 -3.09
C PRO A 20 5.74 -8.50 -3.30
N GLU A 21 6.90 -8.66 -2.67
CA GLU A 21 8.04 -7.75 -2.80
C GLU A 21 8.67 -7.75 -4.21
N ALA A 22 8.59 -8.88 -4.92
CA ALA A 22 9.23 -9.08 -6.21
C ALA A 22 8.43 -8.49 -7.38
N PHE A 23 9.06 -8.29 -8.54
CA PHE A 23 8.43 -7.78 -9.76
C PHE A 23 7.56 -8.83 -10.46
N HIS A 24 6.30 -8.50 -10.77
CA HIS A 24 5.29 -9.37 -11.40
C HIS A 24 5.05 -9.08 -12.87
N GLY A 25 5.63 -7.99 -13.41
CA GLY A 25 5.41 -7.53 -14.77
C GLY A 25 6.26 -8.20 -15.83
N SER A 26 7.08 -9.21 -15.49
CA SER A 26 7.94 -9.90 -16.46
C SER A 26 7.13 -10.56 -17.58
N GLY A 27 7.44 -10.21 -18.82
CA GLY A 27 6.76 -10.73 -20.01
C GLY A 27 5.36 -10.14 -20.26
N LYS A 28 4.85 -9.27 -19.41
CA LYS A 28 3.60 -8.53 -19.66
C LYS A 28 3.91 -7.31 -20.54
N THR A 29 3.14 -7.11 -21.58
CA THR A 29 3.32 -6.02 -22.53
C THR A 29 2.16 -5.02 -22.55
N THR A 30 1.01 -5.38 -21.97
CA THR A 30 -0.21 -4.55 -21.92
C THR A 30 -0.98 -4.79 -20.63
N LYS A 31 -1.90 -3.88 -20.29
CA LYS A 31 -2.86 -4.01 -19.18
C LYS A 31 -2.19 -4.34 -17.86
N PHE A 32 -1.16 -3.61 -17.54
CA PHE A 32 -0.39 -3.90 -16.34
C PHE A 32 0.13 -2.63 -15.69
N PHE A 33 -0.03 -2.54 -14.41
CA PHE A 33 0.67 -1.59 -13.56
C PHE A 33 1.32 -2.32 -12.39
N GLU A 34 2.35 -1.72 -11.84
CA GLU A 34 2.99 -2.16 -10.61
C GLU A 34 3.68 -0.98 -9.96
N GLY A 35 3.44 -0.79 -8.66
CA GLY A 35 4.04 0.29 -7.90
C GLY A 35 4.34 -0.11 -6.47
N TRP A 36 5.44 0.40 -5.93
CA TRP A 36 5.87 0.19 -4.53
C TRP A 36 5.72 1.50 -3.77
N TYR A 37 4.80 1.53 -2.85
CA TYR A 37 4.54 2.66 -1.99
C TYR A 37 5.53 2.67 -0.82
N ASN A 38 6.45 3.63 -0.79
CA ASN A 38 7.41 3.83 0.28
C ASN A 38 7.01 5.07 1.07
N LYS A 39 6.58 4.90 2.31
CA LYS A 39 6.35 5.99 3.25
C LYS A 39 7.62 6.22 4.06
N LEU A 40 8.10 7.45 4.09
CA LEU A 40 9.34 7.88 4.76
C LEU A 40 8.99 9.01 5.71
N VAL A 41 9.21 8.82 7.00
CA VAL A 41 8.84 9.80 8.03
C VAL A 41 10.04 10.05 8.94
N SER A 42 10.38 11.33 9.17
CA SER A 42 11.42 11.74 10.13
C SER A 42 11.00 11.46 11.57
N ALA A 43 11.97 11.38 12.49
CA ALA A 43 11.70 11.07 13.90
C ALA A 43 10.75 12.07 14.57
N ASP A 44 10.82 13.34 14.22
CA ASP A 44 9.93 14.41 14.71
C ASP A 44 8.59 14.47 13.97
N THR A 45 8.40 13.60 12.97
CA THR A 45 7.25 13.56 12.06
C THR A 45 7.00 14.82 11.23
N ALA A 46 7.88 15.80 11.26
CA ALA A 46 7.76 17.01 10.48
C ALA A 46 7.88 16.74 8.98
N GLN A 47 8.75 15.79 8.61
CA GLN A 47 8.90 15.29 7.26
C GLN A 47 8.17 13.96 7.10
N ARG A 48 7.26 13.88 6.14
CA ARG A 48 6.46 12.70 5.82
C ARG A 48 6.19 12.66 4.33
N TRP A 49 6.76 11.65 3.70
CA TRP A 49 6.78 11.52 2.26
C TRP A 49 6.25 10.16 1.82
N ALA A 50 5.40 10.12 0.80
CA ALA A 50 5.18 8.90 0.04
C ALA A 50 5.97 9.00 -1.26
N VAL A 51 6.79 7.99 -1.55
CA VAL A 51 7.59 7.88 -2.77
C VAL A 51 7.27 6.55 -3.45
N ILE A 52 6.74 6.61 -4.66
CA ILE A 52 6.13 5.46 -5.33
C ILE A 52 6.79 5.25 -6.68
N PRO A 53 7.89 4.46 -6.76
CA PRO A 53 8.39 3.96 -8.04
C PRO A 53 7.42 2.96 -8.65
N GLY A 54 7.30 2.96 -9.97
CA GLY A 54 6.43 2.02 -10.64
C GLY A 54 6.56 2.01 -12.14
N ILE A 55 5.74 1.13 -12.74
CA ILE A 55 5.64 0.91 -14.17
C ILE A 55 4.17 0.82 -14.57
N PHE A 56 3.85 1.35 -15.74
CA PHE A 56 2.54 1.26 -16.37
C PHE A 56 2.65 0.78 -17.81
N ARG A 57 1.72 -0.11 -18.21
CA ARG A 57 1.56 -0.61 -19.58
C ARG A 57 0.09 -0.63 -19.96
N GLY A 58 -0.31 0.30 -20.81
CA GLY A 58 -1.69 0.51 -21.22
C GLY A 58 -2.27 -0.63 -22.05
N LEU A 59 -3.56 -0.55 -22.24
CA LEU A 59 -4.35 -1.51 -23.02
C LEU A 59 -3.93 -1.57 -24.49
N ASP A 60 -3.51 -0.42 -25.07
CA ASP A 60 -3.17 -0.25 -26.49
C ASP A 60 -1.82 -0.87 -26.86
N GLY A 61 -0.99 -1.27 -25.90
CA GLY A 61 0.36 -1.80 -26.12
C GLY A 61 1.40 -0.76 -26.56
N HIS A 62 1.02 0.51 -26.60
CA HIS A 62 1.89 1.64 -26.98
C HIS A 62 2.10 2.62 -25.82
N THR A 63 1.08 2.77 -24.96
CA THR A 63 1.17 3.62 -23.77
C THR A 63 1.89 2.85 -22.67
N HIS A 64 3.19 3.14 -22.49
CA HIS A 64 3.96 2.61 -21.39
C HIS A 64 4.93 3.65 -20.88
N GLU A 65 5.14 3.59 -19.58
CA GLU A 65 6.02 4.50 -18.85
C GLU A 65 6.51 3.85 -17.56
N ALA A 66 7.70 4.25 -17.13
CA ALA A 66 8.14 4.16 -15.76
C ALA A 66 7.85 5.48 -15.05
N PHE A 67 7.69 5.45 -13.76
CA PHE A 67 7.42 6.66 -13.00
C PHE A 67 7.97 6.59 -11.58
N VAL A 68 8.16 7.77 -10.98
CA VAL A 68 8.24 7.95 -9.54
C VAL A 68 7.23 9.02 -9.15
N GLN A 69 6.22 8.66 -8.39
CA GLN A 69 5.32 9.62 -7.77
C GLN A 69 5.82 10.02 -6.39
N VAL A 70 5.56 11.24 -6.01
CA VAL A 70 5.93 11.78 -4.71
C VAL A 70 4.77 12.56 -4.14
N LEU A 71 4.47 12.33 -2.87
CA LEU A 71 3.55 13.12 -2.06
C LEU A 71 4.30 13.68 -0.86
N ASP A 72 4.29 15.00 -0.73
CA ASP A 72 4.63 15.70 0.50
C ASP A 72 3.42 15.70 1.42
N GLY A 73 3.43 14.83 2.42
CA GLY A 73 2.33 14.69 3.36
C GLY A 73 2.16 15.89 4.30
N ALA A 74 3.15 16.73 4.46
CA ALA A 74 3.03 17.95 5.27
C ALA A 74 2.23 19.05 4.56
N THR A 75 2.39 19.17 3.24
CA THR A 75 1.78 20.23 2.44
C THR A 75 0.67 19.77 1.50
N GLY A 76 0.56 18.47 1.23
CA GLY A 76 -0.33 17.91 0.22
C GLY A 76 0.15 18.15 -1.23
N ARG A 77 1.34 18.68 -1.44
CA ARG A 77 1.91 18.80 -2.80
C ARG A 77 2.28 17.43 -3.33
N SER A 78 2.01 17.18 -4.59
CA SER A 78 2.36 15.95 -5.26
C SER A 78 3.03 16.18 -6.60
N TRP A 79 3.91 15.27 -6.99
CA TRP A 79 4.62 15.28 -8.26
C TRP A 79 4.56 13.92 -8.92
N TYR A 80 4.53 13.91 -10.23
CA TYR A 80 4.60 12.71 -11.05
C TYR A 80 5.77 12.85 -12.01
N HIS A 81 6.86 12.15 -11.73
CA HIS A 81 8.05 12.12 -12.57
C HIS A 81 7.93 10.93 -13.52
N ARG A 82 7.83 11.24 -14.81
CA ARG A 82 7.78 10.24 -15.86
C ARG A 82 9.18 9.93 -16.36
N PHE A 83 9.46 8.66 -16.59
CA PHE A 83 10.67 8.14 -17.14
C PHE A 83 10.36 7.27 -18.36
N ASP A 84 11.35 7.02 -19.21
CA ASP A 84 11.22 6.02 -20.25
C ASP A 84 11.06 4.63 -19.62
N ILE A 85 10.36 3.74 -20.32
CA ILE A 85 10.17 2.37 -19.86
C ILE A 85 11.51 1.61 -19.74
N ASP A 86 12.50 1.98 -20.56
CA ASP A 86 13.83 1.39 -20.55
C ASP A 86 14.69 1.85 -19.36
N ASP A 87 14.28 2.90 -18.65
CA ASP A 87 14.88 3.33 -17.39
C ASP A 87 14.40 2.54 -16.17
N PHE A 88 13.48 1.58 -16.36
CA PHE A 88 12.95 0.75 -15.29
C PHE A 88 13.63 -0.61 -15.24
N GLU A 89 14.14 -0.96 -14.06
CA GLU A 89 14.61 -2.30 -13.75
C GLU A 89 14.03 -2.77 -12.41
N ALA A 90 13.60 -4.03 -12.32
CA ALA A 90 13.14 -4.61 -11.05
C ALA A 90 13.44 -6.11 -10.96
N SER A 91 13.77 -6.57 -9.75
CA SER A 91 14.10 -7.97 -9.49
C SER A 91 12.84 -8.82 -9.37
N GLN A 92 12.89 -10.04 -9.93
CA GLN A 92 11.82 -11.04 -9.84
C GLN A 92 11.91 -11.92 -8.58
N SER A 93 12.85 -11.65 -7.68
CA SER A 93 13.12 -12.51 -6.52
C SER A 93 13.25 -11.76 -5.21
N GLU A 94 13.34 -10.45 -5.24
CA GLU A 94 13.55 -9.60 -4.06
C GLU A 94 13.01 -8.19 -4.28
N TYR A 95 12.85 -7.44 -3.21
CA TYR A 95 12.57 -6.00 -3.31
C TYR A 95 13.83 -5.26 -3.78
N ARG A 96 13.90 -5.00 -5.06
CA ARG A 96 14.89 -4.15 -5.70
C ARG A 96 14.31 -3.57 -6.97
N VAL A 97 14.19 -2.24 -6.99
CA VAL A 97 13.61 -1.46 -8.09
C VAL A 97 14.53 -0.29 -8.41
N ARG A 98 14.75 -0.03 -9.67
CA ARG A 98 15.43 1.15 -10.18
C ARG A 98 14.52 1.86 -11.19
N VAL A 99 14.41 3.18 -11.08
CA VAL A 99 13.74 4.05 -12.05
C VAL A 99 14.65 5.27 -12.30
N GLY A 100 15.31 5.30 -13.44
CA GLY A 100 16.40 6.23 -13.69
C GLY A 100 17.52 6.09 -12.64
N ASP A 101 17.87 7.19 -11.97
CA ASP A 101 18.88 7.22 -10.90
C ASP A 101 18.27 6.98 -9.50
N ASN A 102 16.98 6.64 -9.42
CA ASN A 102 16.33 6.33 -8.14
C ASN A 102 16.38 4.83 -7.89
N HIS A 103 16.83 4.43 -6.69
CA HIS A 103 17.00 3.04 -6.28
C HIS A 103 16.23 2.74 -5.01
N PHE A 104 15.57 1.60 -4.98
CA PHE A 104 14.76 1.12 -3.85
C PHE A 104 15.07 -0.34 -3.60
N SER A 105 15.35 -0.70 -2.37
CA SER A 105 15.68 -2.07 -1.99
C SER A 105 15.32 -2.36 -0.53
N HIS A 106 15.57 -3.59 -0.11
CA HIS A 106 15.44 -3.99 1.30
C HIS A 106 16.53 -3.35 2.20
N GLU A 107 17.53 -2.69 1.64
CA GLU A 107 18.58 -2.00 2.38
C GLU A 107 18.29 -0.51 2.55
N GLY A 108 17.45 0.07 1.70
CA GLY A 108 17.14 1.49 1.73
C GLY A 108 16.70 2.06 0.39
N VAL A 109 16.65 3.39 0.34
CA VAL A 109 16.32 4.16 -0.85
C VAL A 109 17.41 5.17 -1.19
N THR A 110 17.71 5.33 -2.47
CA THR A 110 18.49 6.45 -3.01
C THR A 110 17.62 7.23 -3.96
N LEU A 111 17.47 8.51 -3.73
CA LEU A 111 16.59 9.40 -4.49
C LEU A 111 17.42 10.45 -5.24
N ALA A 112 17.04 10.70 -6.48
CA ALA A 112 17.63 11.70 -7.37
C ALA A 112 16.52 12.55 -8.03
N LEU A 113 15.55 12.97 -7.24
CA LEU A 113 14.40 13.77 -7.69
C LEU A 113 14.63 15.26 -7.39
N PRO A 114 14.03 16.18 -8.15
CA PRO A 114 14.24 17.61 -7.92
C PRO A 114 13.96 18.09 -6.50
N GLN A 115 12.95 17.52 -5.83
CA GLN A 115 12.53 17.86 -4.47
C GLN A 115 13.10 16.96 -3.38
N LEU A 116 13.63 15.77 -3.72
CA LEU A 116 14.19 14.80 -2.78
C LEU A 116 15.46 14.17 -3.35
N GLN A 117 16.61 14.42 -2.73
CA GLN A 117 17.90 13.85 -3.15
C GLN A 117 18.66 13.31 -1.94
N GLY A 118 19.28 12.15 -2.10
CA GLY A 118 20.12 11.54 -1.07
C GLY A 118 19.78 10.08 -0.83
N THR A 119 20.31 9.54 0.26
CA THR A 119 20.14 8.11 0.59
C THR A 119 19.66 7.95 2.02
N LEU A 120 18.66 7.11 2.20
CA LEU A 120 18.23 6.60 3.49
C LEU A 120 18.49 5.10 3.54
N THR A 121 19.10 4.65 4.63
CA THR A 121 19.37 3.24 4.91
C THR A 121 18.35 2.72 5.92
N TYR A 122 17.90 1.49 5.76
CA TYR A 122 17.05 0.79 6.72
C TYR A 122 17.91 0.10 7.77
N THR A 123 17.73 0.44 9.04
CA THR A 123 18.56 -0.06 10.15
C THR A 123 17.97 -1.29 10.82
N THR A 124 16.69 -1.58 10.58
CA THR A 124 16.01 -2.79 11.05
C THR A 124 15.46 -3.61 9.88
N PRO A 125 15.30 -4.93 10.06
CA PRO A 125 14.71 -5.78 9.02
C PRO A 125 13.30 -5.33 8.62
N LEU A 126 12.95 -5.52 7.36
CA LEU A 126 11.58 -5.35 6.89
C LEU A 126 10.64 -6.39 7.55
N VAL A 127 9.46 -5.97 7.94
CA VAL A 127 8.45 -6.81 8.59
C VAL A 127 7.26 -7.01 7.64
N PRO A 128 7.26 -8.04 6.78
CA PRO A 128 6.23 -8.25 5.79
C PRO A 128 4.95 -8.86 6.40
N TRP A 129 3.84 -8.78 5.64
CA TRP A 129 2.69 -9.62 5.92
C TRP A 129 3.07 -11.09 5.74
N PRO A 130 2.79 -11.97 6.72
CA PRO A 130 3.19 -13.37 6.66
C PRO A 130 2.58 -14.10 5.47
N VAL A 131 3.40 -14.85 4.75
CA VAL A 131 2.99 -15.75 3.69
C VAL A 131 3.00 -17.18 4.21
N THR A 132 1.88 -17.87 4.11
CA THR A 132 1.75 -19.27 4.48
C THR A 132 1.12 -20.06 3.34
N TRP A 133 1.21 -21.40 3.39
CA TRP A 133 0.58 -22.24 2.38
C TRP A 133 -0.97 -22.17 2.38
N ARG A 134 -1.57 -21.76 3.49
CA ARG A 134 -3.03 -21.55 3.63
C ARG A 134 -3.46 -20.14 3.25
N GLU A 135 -2.59 -19.18 3.47
CA GLU A 135 -2.82 -17.76 3.24
C GLU A 135 -1.61 -17.20 2.51
N PRO A 136 -1.59 -17.26 1.17
CA PRO A 136 -0.48 -16.76 0.37
C PRO A 136 -0.55 -15.23 0.28
N GLY A 137 -0.08 -14.54 1.34
CA GLY A 137 -0.09 -13.08 1.43
C GLY A 137 -1.38 -12.48 1.97
N ILE A 138 -1.45 -11.15 1.92
CA ILE A 138 -2.52 -10.34 2.53
C ILE A 138 -3.91 -10.60 1.93
N MET A 139 -3.99 -11.01 0.67
CA MET A 139 -5.25 -11.33 0.00
C MET A 139 -5.75 -12.75 0.27
N GLY A 140 -4.96 -13.56 1.03
CA GLY A 140 -5.27 -14.95 1.25
C GLY A 140 -5.45 -15.72 -0.06
N TRP A 141 -6.39 -16.65 -0.12
CA TRP A 141 -6.67 -17.45 -1.32
C TRP A 141 -7.21 -16.64 -2.51
N TYR A 142 -7.78 -15.43 -2.27
CA TYR A 142 -8.17 -14.52 -3.34
C TYR A 142 -6.98 -14.07 -4.21
N GLY A 143 -5.78 -14.01 -3.62
CA GLY A 143 -4.56 -13.74 -4.37
C GLY A 143 -4.23 -14.78 -5.45
N LEU A 144 -4.82 -15.98 -5.38
CA LEU A 144 -4.66 -17.02 -6.40
C LEU A 144 -5.69 -16.93 -7.53
N VAL A 145 -6.59 -15.95 -7.50
CA VAL A 145 -7.64 -15.77 -8.50
C VAL A 145 -7.10 -14.90 -9.66
N PRO A 146 -6.93 -15.48 -10.87
CA PRO A 146 -6.19 -14.81 -11.95
C PRO A 146 -6.92 -13.65 -12.63
N PHE A 147 -8.21 -13.46 -12.36
CA PHE A 147 -9.01 -12.36 -12.90
C PHE A 147 -9.19 -11.19 -11.91
N MET A 148 -8.48 -11.17 -10.80
CA MET A 148 -8.45 -10.00 -9.93
C MET A 148 -7.84 -8.81 -10.66
N GLU A 149 -8.48 -7.64 -10.53
CA GLU A 149 -8.02 -6.42 -11.20
C GLU A 149 -6.81 -5.81 -10.49
N CYS A 150 -6.77 -5.91 -9.17
CA CYS A 150 -5.69 -5.40 -8.33
C CYS A 150 -5.26 -6.46 -7.31
N PHE A 151 -3.97 -6.58 -7.12
CA PHE A 151 -3.33 -7.36 -6.08
C PHE A 151 -2.61 -6.41 -5.13
N HIS A 152 -2.54 -6.79 -3.87
CA HIS A 152 -1.98 -5.98 -2.81
C HIS A 152 -0.99 -6.80 -1.98
N GLY A 153 0.07 -6.18 -1.46
CA GLY A 153 1.07 -6.82 -0.63
C GLY A 153 1.76 -5.87 0.33
N ILE A 154 1.94 -6.26 1.57
CA ILE A 154 2.74 -5.52 2.55
C ILE A 154 4.15 -6.08 2.56
N VAL A 155 5.10 -5.24 2.16
CA VAL A 155 6.53 -5.55 2.16
C VAL A 155 7.17 -5.23 3.50
N SER A 156 6.69 -4.18 4.18
CA SER A 156 7.12 -3.86 5.55
C SER A 156 6.06 -3.06 6.30
N PHE A 157 5.60 -3.59 7.43
CA PHE A 157 4.76 -2.87 8.39
C PHE A 157 5.49 -1.71 9.07
N GLY A 158 6.80 -1.80 9.18
CA GLY A 158 7.63 -0.75 9.74
C GLY A 158 9.10 -1.16 9.78
N HIS A 159 9.97 -0.21 9.54
CA HIS A 159 11.41 -0.32 9.66
C HIS A 159 11.97 1.04 10.05
N GLU A 160 13.13 1.06 10.68
CA GLU A 160 13.82 2.28 11.08
C GLU A 160 14.66 2.81 9.94
N LEU A 161 14.74 4.15 9.87
CA LEU A 161 15.49 4.89 8.87
C LEU A 161 16.71 5.56 9.50
N THR A 162 17.79 5.68 8.72
CA THR A 162 18.92 6.57 9.04
C THR A 162 19.43 7.22 7.76
N GLY A 163 19.99 8.42 7.92
CA GLY A 163 20.54 9.19 6.81
C GLY A 163 19.86 10.54 6.64
N SER A 164 20.21 11.25 5.58
CA SER A 164 19.67 12.57 5.28
C SER A 164 19.27 12.69 3.82
N LEU A 165 18.23 13.47 3.58
CA LEU A 165 17.82 13.89 2.25
C LEU A 165 17.97 15.42 2.11
N GLN A 166 18.31 15.87 0.91
CA GLN A 166 18.05 17.25 0.50
C GLN A 166 16.58 17.35 0.17
N VAL A 167 15.82 17.99 1.05
CA VAL A 167 14.40 18.28 0.86
C VAL A 167 14.28 19.70 0.35
N GLU A 168 13.87 19.87 -0.92
CA GLU A 168 13.82 21.17 -1.60
C GLU A 168 15.12 22.01 -1.43
N GLY A 169 16.29 21.33 -1.47
CA GLY A 169 17.60 21.95 -1.33
C GLY A 169 18.08 22.15 0.11
N SER A 170 17.30 21.75 1.11
CA SER A 170 17.68 21.83 2.52
C SER A 170 18.02 20.43 3.07
N ALA A 171 19.20 20.29 3.68
CA ALA A 171 19.58 19.02 4.32
C ALA A 171 18.65 18.72 5.51
N THR A 172 18.02 17.57 5.48
CA THR A 172 17.03 17.13 6.46
C THR A 172 17.41 15.74 6.96
N ASP A 173 17.51 15.59 8.28
CA ASP A 173 17.84 14.32 8.93
C ASP A 173 16.60 13.45 9.05
N PHE A 174 16.75 12.17 8.71
CA PHE A 174 15.76 11.11 8.86
C PHE A 174 16.23 10.02 9.84
N SER A 175 17.33 10.24 10.56
CA SER A 175 17.80 9.28 11.56
C SER A 175 16.74 9.08 12.65
N ASP A 176 16.59 7.83 13.11
CA ASP A 176 15.52 7.39 14.02
C ASP A 176 14.11 7.59 13.46
N GLY A 177 14.00 7.87 12.19
CA GLY A 177 12.73 7.95 11.46
C GLY A 177 12.15 6.56 11.19
N ARG A 178 10.92 6.50 10.66
CA ARG A 178 10.21 5.26 10.42
C ARG A 178 9.63 5.17 9.02
N GLY A 179 9.86 4.03 8.37
CA GLY A 179 9.35 3.72 7.05
C GLY A 179 8.24 2.67 7.07
N TYR A 180 7.52 2.57 5.95
CA TYR A 180 6.53 1.55 5.61
C TYR A 180 6.60 1.27 4.13
N ILE A 181 6.35 0.02 3.72
CA ILE A 181 6.35 -0.35 2.31
C ILE A 181 5.18 -1.27 2.03
N GLU A 182 4.35 -0.88 1.07
CA GLU A 182 3.36 -1.74 0.46
C GLU A 182 3.49 -1.71 -1.06
N LYS A 183 2.72 -2.56 -1.72
CA LYS A 183 2.80 -2.71 -3.15
C LYS A 183 1.47 -3.13 -3.73
N ASP A 184 1.14 -2.51 -4.86
CA ASP A 184 0.02 -2.88 -5.69
C ASP A 184 0.47 -3.27 -7.10
N TRP A 185 -0.21 -4.26 -7.67
CA TRP A 185 -0.01 -4.64 -9.07
C TRP A 185 -1.29 -5.21 -9.67
N GLY A 186 -1.44 -5.08 -10.97
CA GLY A 186 -2.63 -5.58 -11.65
C GLY A 186 -2.93 -4.87 -12.94
N GLN A 187 -4.21 -4.61 -13.19
CA GLN A 187 -4.71 -3.96 -14.40
C GLN A 187 -5.25 -2.55 -14.14
N ALA A 188 -5.90 -2.35 -12.99
CA ALA A 188 -6.48 -1.09 -12.54
C ALA A 188 -6.76 -1.16 -11.03
N PHE A 189 -6.91 -0.01 -10.40
CA PHE A 189 -7.44 0.06 -9.02
C PHE A 189 -8.94 -0.28 -8.99
N PRO A 190 -9.47 -0.72 -7.83
CA PRO A 190 -10.90 -0.97 -7.66
C PRO A 190 -11.74 0.28 -7.94
N GLU A 191 -12.95 0.09 -8.40
CA GLU A 191 -13.89 1.17 -8.75
C GLU A 191 -14.20 2.12 -7.58
N SER A 192 -14.29 1.57 -6.38
CA SER A 192 -14.45 2.35 -5.14
C SER A 192 -13.82 1.61 -3.98
N TYR A 193 -13.11 2.34 -3.14
CA TYR A 193 -12.43 1.79 -1.98
C TYR A 193 -12.16 2.85 -0.90
N VAL A 194 -11.87 2.37 0.29
CA VAL A 194 -11.17 3.08 1.36
C VAL A 194 -9.89 2.32 1.64
N TRP A 195 -8.79 3.03 1.71
CA TRP A 195 -7.53 2.55 2.21
C TRP A 195 -7.02 3.45 3.32
N LEU A 196 -6.46 2.88 4.37
CA LEU A 196 -5.88 3.61 5.49
C LEU A 196 -4.69 2.85 6.10
N HIS A 197 -3.72 3.61 6.58
CA HIS A 197 -2.52 3.08 7.21
C HIS A 197 -1.97 4.05 8.26
N SER A 198 -1.47 3.52 9.37
CA SER A 198 -0.57 4.26 10.28
C SER A 198 0.41 3.31 10.95
N ASN A 199 1.67 3.71 11.02
CA ASN A 199 2.72 3.08 11.82
C ASN A 199 3.33 4.05 12.86
N HIS A 200 2.58 5.10 13.20
CA HIS A 200 2.89 6.07 14.25
C HIS A 200 1.75 6.05 15.25
N ILE A 201 1.66 4.97 16.05
CA ILE A 201 0.59 4.77 17.02
C ILE A 201 1.09 5.23 18.39
N GLU A 202 0.35 6.15 19.02
CA GLU A 202 0.69 6.68 20.35
C GLU A 202 0.80 5.53 21.35
N ASP A 203 1.77 5.59 22.24
CA ASP A 203 2.08 4.57 23.26
C ASP A 203 2.46 3.18 22.73
N HIS A 204 2.44 2.99 21.39
CA HIS A 204 2.77 1.73 20.71
C HIS A 204 3.67 1.97 19.49
N PRO A 205 4.89 2.49 19.66
CA PRO A 205 5.74 2.91 18.55
C PRO A 205 6.13 1.78 17.59
N GLU A 206 6.08 0.52 18.04
CA GLU A 206 6.35 -0.66 17.21
C GLU A 206 5.14 -1.08 16.37
N ALA A 207 3.93 -0.57 16.71
CA ALA A 207 2.71 -1.02 16.07
C ALA A 207 2.51 -0.40 14.68
N SER A 208 1.74 -1.10 13.85
CA SER A 208 1.34 -0.65 12.53
C SER A 208 -0.04 -1.20 12.16
N LEU A 209 -0.89 -0.32 11.65
CA LEU A 209 -2.23 -0.61 11.17
C LEU A 209 -2.28 -0.46 9.64
N ILE A 210 -2.92 -1.40 8.98
CA ILE A 210 -3.41 -1.30 7.60
C ILE A 210 -4.89 -1.66 7.56
N GLY A 211 -5.66 -0.96 6.75
CA GLY A 211 -7.05 -1.29 6.49
C GLY A 211 -7.42 -0.93 5.05
N SER A 212 -8.07 -1.85 4.35
CA SER A 212 -8.59 -1.64 3.02
C SER A 212 -9.94 -2.32 2.86
N VAL A 213 -10.91 -1.60 2.32
CA VAL A 213 -12.21 -2.13 1.92
C VAL A 213 -12.53 -1.62 0.51
N ALA A 214 -12.94 -2.51 -0.38
CA ALA A 214 -13.10 -2.20 -1.80
C ALA A 214 -14.26 -2.97 -2.45
N ILE A 215 -14.75 -2.46 -3.56
CA ILE A 215 -15.62 -3.20 -4.48
C ILE A 215 -14.74 -4.18 -5.27
N ILE A 216 -14.93 -5.47 -5.01
CA ILE A 216 -14.20 -6.53 -5.69
C ILE A 216 -15.07 -7.08 -6.83
N PRO A 217 -14.61 -6.98 -8.09
CA PRO A 217 -15.31 -7.59 -9.20
C PRO A 217 -15.27 -9.11 -9.07
N TRP A 218 -16.44 -9.76 -9.21
CA TRP A 218 -16.55 -11.20 -9.08
C TRP A 218 -17.50 -11.77 -10.14
N ILE A 219 -17.41 -13.08 -10.39
CA ILE A 219 -18.25 -13.74 -11.37
C ILE A 219 -19.74 -13.57 -10.98
N GLY A 220 -20.47 -12.87 -11.83
CA GLY A 220 -21.93 -12.62 -11.69
C GLY A 220 -22.30 -11.39 -10.85
N ARG A 221 -21.64 -11.11 -9.74
CA ARG A 221 -21.93 -9.95 -8.87
C ARG A 221 -20.69 -9.48 -8.15
N PRO A 222 -20.39 -8.17 -8.11
CA PRO A 222 -19.35 -7.66 -7.23
C PRO A 222 -19.73 -7.88 -5.76
N PHE A 223 -18.73 -7.89 -4.89
CA PHE A 223 -18.91 -7.92 -3.45
C PHE A 223 -17.97 -6.93 -2.77
N ARG A 224 -18.28 -6.57 -1.53
CA ARG A 224 -17.41 -5.77 -0.70
C ARG A 224 -16.39 -6.68 -0.04
N GLY A 225 -15.13 -6.59 -0.49
CA GLY A 225 -13.99 -7.26 0.09
C GLY A 225 -13.24 -6.35 1.03
N PHE A 226 -12.69 -6.90 2.12
CA PHE A 226 -11.93 -6.13 3.07
C PHE A 226 -10.76 -6.91 3.67
N ILE A 227 -9.75 -6.15 4.06
CA ILE A 227 -8.55 -6.61 4.74
C ILE A 227 -8.19 -5.55 5.79
N ALA A 228 -8.03 -5.96 7.03
CA ALA A 228 -7.42 -5.13 8.06
C ALA A 228 -6.37 -5.96 8.83
N GLY A 229 -5.26 -5.32 9.15
CA GLY A 229 -4.16 -5.90 9.91
C GLY A 229 -3.60 -4.93 10.92
N LEU A 230 -3.48 -5.36 12.17
CA LEU A 230 -2.81 -4.65 13.24
C LEU A 230 -1.60 -5.47 13.68
N HIS A 231 -0.41 -5.02 13.27
CA HIS A 231 0.85 -5.56 13.78
C HIS A 231 1.16 -4.88 15.10
N HIS A 232 1.21 -5.65 16.17
CA HIS A 232 1.45 -5.15 17.53
C HIS A 232 2.10 -6.22 18.39
N SER A 233 3.10 -5.86 19.20
CA SER A 233 3.83 -6.76 20.11
C SER A 233 4.36 -8.02 19.40
N GLY A 234 4.90 -7.85 18.18
CA GLY A 234 5.47 -8.94 17.37
C GLY A 234 4.44 -9.90 16.77
N ARG A 235 3.15 -9.59 16.88
CA ARG A 235 2.06 -10.38 16.33
C ARG A 235 1.22 -9.57 15.34
N LEU A 236 0.80 -10.21 14.25
CA LEU A 236 -0.19 -9.67 13.33
C LEU A 236 -1.59 -10.19 13.69
N HIS A 237 -2.47 -9.27 14.10
CA HIS A 237 -3.91 -9.51 14.24
C HIS A 237 -4.60 -9.18 12.93
N ARG A 238 -5.60 -9.99 12.50
CA ARG A 238 -6.15 -9.90 11.15
C ARG A 238 -7.67 -9.99 11.13
N TRP A 239 -8.27 -9.12 10.35
CA TRP A 239 -9.70 -9.11 10.02
C TRP A 239 -9.84 -9.04 8.51
N THR A 240 -10.26 -10.15 7.92
CA THR A 240 -10.28 -10.26 6.45
C THR A 240 -11.56 -10.96 5.99
N THR A 241 -11.97 -10.69 4.76
CA THR A 241 -13.11 -11.36 4.13
C THR A 241 -13.00 -12.90 4.16
N TYR A 242 -11.79 -13.43 4.23
CA TYR A 242 -11.52 -14.87 4.11
C TYR A 242 -11.24 -15.60 5.44
N ASN A 243 -11.16 -14.90 6.59
CA ASN A 243 -10.81 -15.50 7.88
C ASN A 243 -11.97 -15.56 8.89
N LYS A 244 -13.21 -15.56 8.40
CA LYS A 244 -14.45 -15.59 9.22
C LYS A 244 -14.67 -14.30 10.02
N THR A 245 -14.14 -13.19 9.57
CA THR A 245 -14.47 -11.87 10.12
C THR A 245 -15.82 -11.41 9.58
N THR A 246 -16.61 -10.83 10.44
CA THR A 246 -17.86 -10.12 10.12
C THR A 246 -17.60 -8.62 10.19
N GLU A 247 -17.99 -7.90 9.15
CA GLU A 247 -18.04 -6.45 9.19
C GLU A 247 -19.32 -6.02 9.90
N LEU A 248 -19.17 -5.48 11.12
CA LEU A 248 -20.32 -5.05 11.94
C LEU A 248 -20.83 -3.68 11.50
N LYS A 249 -19.91 -2.79 11.08
CA LYS A 249 -20.25 -1.44 10.66
C LYS A 249 -19.19 -0.90 9.71
N LEU A 250 -19.64 -0.32 8.61
CA LEU A 250 -18.85 0.61 7.79
C LEU A 250 -19.69 1.86 7.56
N HIS A 251 -19.16 3.01 7.94
CA HIS A 251 -19.78 4.32 7.70
C HIS A 251 -18.76 5.26 7.11
N ILE A 252 -19.12 5.93 6.04
CA ILE A 252 -18.29 6.89 5.33
C ILE A 252 -19.11 8.15 5.12
N ASP A 253 -18.67 9.25 5.68
CA ASP A 253 -19.23 10.58 5.43
C ASP A 253 -18.16 11.57 4.96
N SER A 254 -18.49 12.84 4.85
CA SER A 254 -17.53 13.86 4.40
C SER A 254 -16.37 14.11 5.36
N SER A 255 -16.50 13.71 6.61
CA SER A 255 -15.57 14.02 7.69
C SER A 255 -14.88 12.80 8.29
N HIS A 256 -15.50 11.63 8.23
CA HIS A 256 -14.98 10.43 8.89
C HIS A 256 -15.23 9.15 8.10
N VAL A 257 -14.36 8.18 8.34
CA VAL A 257 -14.58 6.76 8.08
C VAL A 257 -14.63 6.04 9.42
N ARG A 258 -15.75 5.35 9.72
CA ARG A 258 -15.91 4.53 10.93
C ARG A 258 -16.08 3.08 10.51
N TRP A 259 -15.25 2.22 11.04
CA TRP A 259 -15.23 0.83 10.64
C TRP A 259 -15.13 -0.09 11.85
N GLU A 260 -16.00 -1.09 11.97
CA GLU A 260 -16.00 -2.06 13.05
C GLU A 260 -16.06 -3.47 12.47
N LEU A 261 -15.09 -4.29 12.88
CA LEU A 261 -14.87 -5.66 12.43
C LEU A 261 -14.83 -6.58 13.65
N GLU A 262 -15.49 -7.74 13.57
CA GLU A 262 -15.40 -8.80 14.57
C GLU A 262 -14.91 -10.10 13.92
N GLY A 263 -13.86 -10.68 14.46
CA GLY A 263 -13.22 -11.86 13.89
C GLY A 263 -12.49 -12.72 14.91
N PRO A 264 -11.71 -13.70 14.46
CA PRO A 264 -10.96 -14.59 15.34
C PRO A 264 -9.98 -13.87 16.27
N ASP A 265 -9.47 -12.71 15.88
CA ASP A 265 -8.58 -11.88 16.71
C ASP A 265 -9.36 -10.87 17.60
N GLY A 266 -10.69 -10.98 17.68
CA GLY A 266 -11.55 -10.11 18.47
C GLY A 266 -12.16 -8.99 17.67
N ILE A 267 -12.39 -7.83 18.29
CA ILE A 267 -13.04 -6.67 17.68
C ILE A 267 -11.99 -5.61 17.37
N LEU A 268 -12.01 -5.11 16.14
CA LEU A 268 -11.27 -3.93 15.72
C LEU A 268 -12.26 -2.80 15.42
N ARG A 269 -12.07 -1.65 16.06
CA ARG A 269 -12.79 -0.41 15.75
C ARG A 269 -11.83 0.64 15.26
N LEU A 270 -12.17 1.25 14.15
CA LEU A 270 -11.39 2.33 13.54
C LEU A 270 -12.30 3.53 13.33
N GLU A 271 -11.81 4.70 13.71
CA GLU A 271 -12.41 5.98 13.33
C GLU A 271 -11.31 6.88 12.78
N ALA A 272 -11.35 7.11 11.47
CA ALA A 272 -10.37 7.92 10.75
C ALA A 272 -10.99 9.25 10.35
N GLU A 273 -10.33 10.36 10.70
CA GLU A 273 -10.70 11.70 10.26
C GLU A 273 -10.27 11.91 8.81
N ARG A 274 -11.20 12.35 7.97
CA ARG A 274 -10.91 12.71 6.58
C ARG A 274 -10.33 14.13 6.51
N VAL A 275 -9.08 14.21 6.11
CA VAL A 275 -8.37 15.48 5.91
C VAL A 275 -7.91 15.59 4.47
N GLY A 276 -7.84 16.80 3.95
CA GLY A 276 -7.36 17.04 2.59
C GLY A 276 -5.92 16.58 2.38
N GLY A 277 -5.61 16.18 1.18
CA GLY A 277 -4.32 15.62 0.80
C GLY A 277 -3.84 16.09 -0.56
N GLY A 278 -2.95 15.32 -1.17
CA GLY A 278 -2.43 15.54 -2.51
C GLY A 278 -3.04 14.58 -3.52
N ALA A 279 -3.14 15.03 -4.76
CA ALA A 279 -3.72 14.22 -5.83
C ALA A 279 -2.64 13.37 -6.51
N LEU A 280 -2.64 12.08 -6.28
CA LEU A 280 -1.79 11.10 -6.93
C LEU A 280 -2.40 10.59 -8.24
N HIS A 281 -1.56 10.15 -9.16
CA HIS A 281 -2.01 9.42 -10.34
C HIS A 281 -2.31 7.97 -9.97
N ALA A 282 -3.45 7.46 -10.43
CA ALA A 282 -3.86 6.08 -10.26
C ALA A 282 -4.07 5.38 -11.61
N PRO A 283 -3.82 4.07 -11.68
CA PRO A 283 -3.92 3.32 -12.91
C PRO A 283 -5.37 3.09 -13.32
N LEU A 284 -5.71 3.49 -14.54
CA LEU A 284 -6.79 2.93 -15.32
C LEU A 284 -6.19 1.99 -16.37
N ARG A 285 -7.03 1.19 -17.03
CA ARG A 285 -6.53 0.24 -18.04
C ARG A 285 -5.83 0.92 -19.21
N GLU A 286 -6.19 2.16 -19.50
CA GLU A 286 -5.67 2.94 -20.63
C GLU A 286 -4.45 3.79 -20.28
N ALA A 287 -4.43 4.41 -19.10
CA ALA A 287 -3.41 5.36 -18.72
C ALA A 287 -3.36 5.63 -17.19
N MET A 288 -2.25 6.20 -16.73
CA MET A 288 -2.04 6.71 -15.37
C MET A 288 -2.57 8.15 -15.23
N HIS A 289 -3.84 8.40 -15.54
CA HIS A 289 -4.38 9.77 -15.53
C HIS A 289 -5.52 10.02 -14.53
N GLN A 290 -6.04 8.98 -13.90
CA GLN A 290 -6.99 9.14 -12.80
C GLN A 290 -6.31 9.83 -11.63
N ARG A 291 -7.07 10.59 -10.85
CA ARG A 291 -6.57 11.25 -9.65
C ARG A 291 -7.24 10.69 -8.42
N VAL A 292 -6.43 10.28 -7.46
CA VAL A 292 -6.85 9.86 -6.13
C VAL A 292 -6.25 10.81 -5.13
N GLU A 293 -7.08 11.34 -4.23
CA GLU A 293 -6.62 12.19 -3.15
C GLU A 293 -6.13 11.31 -2.00
N GLU A 294 -4.85 11.48 -1.66
CA GLU A 294 -4.21 10.82 -0.51
C GLU A 294 -3.71 11.85 0.49
N THR A 295 -3.94 11.61 1.76
CA THR A 295 -3.34 12.35 2.86
C THR A 295 -2.34 11.49 3.64
N LEU A 296 -1.34 12.14 4.25
CA LEU A 296 -0.48 11.56 5.30
C LEU A 296 -0.71 12.26 6.66
N ASN A 297 -1.86 12.89 6.84
CA ASN A 297 -2.19 13.70 8.00
C ASN A 297 -3.41 13.21 8.78
N ALA A 298 -4.00 12.08 8.37
CA ALA A 298 -5.15 11.54 9.06
C ALA A 298 -4.79 11.13 10.49
N THR A 299 -5.74 11.35 11.39
CA THR A 299 -5.74 10.75 12.72
C THR A 299 -6.70 9.56 12.70
N ILE A 300 -6.23 8.41 13.18
CA ILE A 300 -7.00 7.16 13.20
C ILE A 300 -7.12 6.70 14.65
N ALA A 301 -8.30 6.80 15.25
CA ALA A 301 -8.57 6.15 16.53
C ALA A 301 -8.68 4.64 16.31
N ILE A 302 -7.94 3.88 17.11
CA ILE A 302 -7.78 2.43 17.01
C ILE A 302 -8.15 1.79 18.33
N THR A 303 -9.22 1.00 18.35
CA THR A 303 -9.56 0.17 19.51
C THR A 303 -9.52 -1.30 19.11
N HIS A 304 -8.69 -2.09 19.78
CA HIS A 304 -8.65 -3.55 19.64
C HIS A 304 -9.07 -4.20 20.97
N ILE A 305 -10.12 -5.00 20.88
CA ILE A 305 -10.64 -5.81 21.99
C ILE A 305 -10.41 -7.28 21.66
N SER A 306 -9.69 -7.98 22.54
CA SER A 306 -9.40 -9.41 22.35
C SER A 306 -10.68 -10.26 22.35
N PRO A 307 -10.64 -11.52 21.87
CA PRO A 307 -11.78 -12.43 21.93
C PRO A 307 -12.30 -12.70 23.35
N GLN A 308 -11.50 -12.42 24.37
CA GLN A 308 -11.88 -12.54 25.80
C GLN A 308 -12.52 -11.26 26.35
N GLY A 309 -12.71 -10.21 25.53
CA GLY A 309 -13.32 -8.96 25.91
C GLY A 309 -12.37 -7.97 26.60
N THR A 310 -11.05 -8.22 26.57
CA THR A 310 -10.06 -7.30 27.13
C THR A 310 -9.62 -6.30 26.08
N THR A 311 -9.59 -5.01 26.41
CA THR A 311 -9.00 -3.98 25.55
C THR A 311 -7.48 -4.20 25.47
N VAL A 312 -6.98 -4.49 24.28
CA VAL A 312 -5.56 -4.73 23.99
C VAL A 312 -4.88 -3.43 23.55
N MET A 313 -5.62 -2.59 22.83
CA MET A 313 -5.17 -1.29 22.36
C MET A 313 -6.37 -0.33 22.35
N ASP A 314 -6.13 0.89 22.80
CA ASP A 314 -7.04 2.03 22.63
C ASP A 314 -6.15 3.27 22.49
N SER A 315 -5.87 3.65 21.26
CA SER A 315 -4.82 4.62 20.94
C SER A 315 -5.08 5.34 19.63
N LEU A 316 -4.27 6.37 19.35
CA LEU A 316 -4.36 7.17 18.13
C LEU A 316 -3.20 6.87 17.20
N GLY A 317 -3.51 6.45 15.98
CA GLY A 317 -2.58 6.44 14.86
C GLY A 317 -2.42 7.85 14.29
N ARG A 318 -1.21 8.38 14.35
CA ARG A 318 -0.81 9.68 13.76
C ARG A 318 -0.13 9.45 12.42
N VAL A 319 0.13 10.54 11.71
CA VAL A 319 0.74 10.47 10.37
C VAL A 319 0.00 9.44 9.50
N GLY A 320 -1.32 9.38 9.67
CA GLY A 320 -2.17 8.41 8.99
C GLY A 320 -2.24 8.71 7.50
N ALA A 321 -1.94 7.69 6.68
CA ALA A 321 -2.24 7.71 5.27
C ALA A 321 -3.69 7.28 5.06
N MET A 322 -4.41 7.96 4.17
CA MET A 322 -5.79 7.60 3.87
C MET A 322 -6.18 8.03 2.45
N GLU A 323 -6.88 7.12 1.78
CA GLU A 323 -7.62 7.36 0.54
C GLU A 323 -9.08 6.96 0.70
N VAL A 324 -9.99 7.78 0.18
CA VAL A 324 -11.41 7.47 0.02
C VAL A 324 -11.76 7.76 -1.43
N TYR A 325 -11.98 6.73 -2.21
CA TYR A 325 -12.10 6.84 -3.65
C TYR A 325 -13.39 6.22 -4.21
N GLY A 326 -13.90 6.82 -5.28
CA GLY A 326 -15.02 6.31 -6.08
C GLY A 326 -16.39 6.54 -5.46
N ASP A 327 -17.39 5.77 -5.90
CA ASP A 327 -18.76 5.84 -5.40
C ASP A 327 -18.89 5.09 -4.07
N THR A 328 -18.71 5.83 -2.97
CA THR A 328 -18.86 5.28 -1.62
C THR A 328 -20.30 4.84 -1.31
N THR A 329 -21.32 5.40 -1.96
CA THR A 329 -22.71 4.95 -1.80
C THR A 329 -22.87 3.53 -2.32
N ARG A 330 -22.28 3.25 -3.48
CA ARG A 330 -22.26 1.89 -4.04
C ARG A 330 -21.43 0.93 -3.19
N LEU A 331 -20.28 1.39 -2.67
CA LEU A 331 -19.46 0.57 -1.76
C LEU A 331 -20.26 0.18 -0.51
N LEU A 332 -21.03 1.12 0.07
CA LEU A 332 -21.85 0.87 1.26
C LEU A 332 -23.07 0.00 0.99
N ALA A 333 -23.57 -0.07 -0.25
CA ALA A 333 -24.75 -0.84 -0.63
C ALA A 333 -24.48 -2.34 -0.87
N LEU A 334 -23.20 -2.77 -0.95
CA LEU A 334 -22.79 -4.15 -1.10
C LEU A 334 -22.60 -4.85 0.25
#